data_198f8e407017b021410ea9b4117b710e
#
_entry.id   198f8e407017b021410ea9b4117b710e
#
_cell.length_a   1.000
_cell.length_b   1.000
_cell.length_c   1.000
_cell.angle_alpha   90.00
_cell.angle_beta   90.00
_cell.angle_gamma   90.00
#
_symmetry.space_group_name_H-M   'P 1'
#
loop_
_entity.id
_entity.type
_entity.pdbx_description
1 polymer ?
#
loop_
_entity_poly.entity_id
_entity_poly.type
_entity_poly.pdbx_seq_one_letter_code
_entity_poly.pdbx_strand_id
1 'polypeptide(L)'
;TEGIVTAIKFNNGFFLQAANDDGDPATSDAVFVFTSSAPPATAAVGNRVRVTGTVEEYTPSANPHQLAITEIVTPSVEMLETGVSLPAAIELTAAELGPDALPGTLERFEGMRVSVAQAVAIAPSGGSLSEANATSSSDGVFHVVLPGVARPFREAGIAVRDAISLPAGKNPPRFDTNQERLMVRSRGQVGAVPLSVDTGAEVAGLIGVLEYFAGTWALLPDVATPPTVTGGRLPEAVNDASY
;
A
#
# COMPACT_ATOMS: atom_id res chain seq x y z
N THR A 1 1.25 15.31 18.21
CA THR A 1 1.28 13.86 18.46
C THR A 1 2.70 13.35 18.56
N GLU A 2 2.90 12.16 19.16
CA GLU A 2 4.17 11.43 19.21
C GLU A 2 3.98 10.05 18.61
N GLY A 3 5.04 9.53 17.97
CA GLY A 3 5.02 8.19 17.41
C GLY A 3 6.39 7.78 16.88
N ILE A 4 6.42 6.60 16.27
CA ILE A 4 7.60 6.03 15.63
C ILE A 4 7.45 6.22 14.13
N VAL A 5 8.50 6.70 13.47
CA VAL A 5 8.54 6.80 12.01
C VAL A 5 8.64 5.39 11.44
N THR A 6 7.64 4.97 10.70
CA THR A 6 7.53 3.61 10.15
C THR A 6 7.94 3.50 8.69
N ALA A 7 7.74 4.58 7.91
CA ALA A 7 8.12 4.61 6.50
C ALA A 7 8.38 6.04 6.03
N ILE A 8 9.29 6.21 5.07
CA ILE A 8 9.55 7.49 4.42
C ILE A 8 9.05 7.39 2.99
N LYS A 9 8.00 8.14 2.68
CA LYS A 9 7.45 8.22 1.34
C LYS A 9 8.34 9.11 0.48
N PHE A 10 8.51 8.69 -0.75
CA PHE A 10 9.40 9.36 -1.68
C PHE A 10 9.09 10.87 -1.80
N ASN A 11 10.02 11.72 -1.36
CA ASN A 11 10.09 13.19 -1.52
C ASN A 11 9.05 14.08 -0.83
N ASN A 12 8.06 13.58 -0.12
CA ASN A 12 7.00 14.47 0.35
C ASN A 12 6.43 14.17 1.74
N GLY A 13 6.95 13.20 2.46
CA GLY A 13 6.43 12.90 3.80
C GLY A 13 6.88 11.57 4.36
N PHE A 14 6.35 11.25 5.53
CA PHE A 14 6.63 10.02 6.24
C PHE A 14 5.39 9.57 7.02
N PHE A 15 5.35 8.30 7.38
CA PHE A 15 4.30 7.75 8.23
C PHE A 15 4.77 7.69 9.66
N LEU A 16 3.89 8.10 10.56
CA LEU A 16 4.07 8.14 12.00
C LEU A 16 3.03 7.23 12.64
N GLN A 17 3.45 6.21 13.39
CA GLN A 17 2.55 5.32 14.10
C GLN A 17 2.80 5.39 15.60
N ALA A 18 1.73 5.40 16.41
CA ALA A 18 1.81 5.33 17.84
C ALA A 18 2.58 4.06 18.29
N ALA A 19 3.32 4.17 19.41
CA ALA A 19 4.06 3.03 19.94
C ALA A 19 3.15 1.96 20.54
N ASN A 20 1.97 2.35 20.98
CA ASN A 20 0.95 1.48 21.56
C ASN A 20 -0.40 1.81 20.93
N ASP A 21 -1.21 0.80 20.79
CA ASP A 21 -2.62 0.87 20.42
C ASP A 21 -3.38 1.72 21.46
N ASP A 22 -4.27 2.61 21.01
CA ASP A 22 -5.12 3.42 21.86
C ASP A 22 -6.35 2.66 22.40
N GLY A 23 -6.57 1.43 21.93
CA GLY A 23 -7.66 0.55 22.33
C GLY A 23 -8.95 0.78 21.54
N ASP A 24 -8.98 1.66 20.55
CA ASP A 24 -10.13 1.84 19.65
C ASP A 24 -9.90 1.14 18.32
N PRO A 25 -10.48 -0.05 18.09
CA PRO A 25 -10.27 -0.79 16.85
C PRO A 25 -10.93 -0.13 15.62
N ALA A 26 -11.66 0.96 15.79
CA ALA A 26 -12.33 1.66 14.70
C ALA A 26 -11.48 2.78 14.08
N THR A 27 -10.41 3.18 14.75
CA THR A 27 -9.52 4.27 14.32
C THR A 27 -8.11 3.78 14.06
N SER A 28 -7.37 4.52 13.22
CA SER A 28 -5.97 4.23 12.96
C SER A 28 -5.07 4.85 14.05
N ASP A 29 -4.09 4.08 14.50
CA ASP A 29 -3.00 4.56 15.37
C ASP A 29 -1.86 5.25 14.59
N ALA A 30 -2.06 5.56 13.32
CA ALA A 30 -1.04 6.14 12.47
C ALA A 30 -1.56 7.34 11.68
N VAL A 31 -0.63 8.15 11.18
CA VAL A 31 -0.94 9.30 10.35
C VAL A 31 0.17 9.57 9.34
N PHE A 32 -0.20 10.05 8.17
CA PHE A 32 0.77 10.57 7.22
C PHE A 32 1.17 12.00 7.62
N VAL A 33 2.48 12.29 7.59
CA VAL A 33 3.02 13.63 7.85
C VAL A 33 3.54 14.19 6.53
N PHE A 34 2.80 15.14 5.96
CA PHE A 34 3.15 15.76 4.69
C PHE A 34 4.15 16.89 4.87
N THR A 35 5.34 16.74 4.31
CA THR A 35 6.44 17.71 4.41
C THR A 35 6.63 18.56 3.15
N SER A 36 5.83 18.32 2.10
CA SER A 36 5.92 18.98 0.78
C SER A 36 7.27 18.84 0.04
N SER A 37 8.27 18.32 0.70
CA SER A 37 9.62 18.05 0.20
C SER A 37 10.20 16.86 0.97
N ALA A 38 11.46 16.50 0.72
CA ALA A 38 12.11 15.44 1.46
C ALA A 38 12.00 15.66 2.98
N PRO A 39 11.56 14.65 3.75
CA PRO A 39 11.47 14.75 5.19
C PRO A 39 12.79 15.14 5.86
N PRO A 40 12.77 15.80 7.02
CA PRO A 40 13.99 16.13 7.74
C PRO A 40 14.71 14.85 8.20
N ALA A 41 16.03 14.92 8.37
CA ALA A 41 16.83 13.76 8.80
C ALA A 41 16.39 13.18 10.16
N THR A 42 15.72 13.97 11.00
CA THR A 42 15.12 13.53 12.26
C THR A 42 14.00 12.53 12.07
N ALA A 43 13.33 12.55 10.92
CA ALA A 43 12.26 11.63 10.56
C ALA A 43 12.79 10.32 9.93
N ALA A 44 13.86 9.75 10.45
CA ALA A 44 14.37 8.46 9.98
C ALA A 44 13.52 7.30 10.53
N VAL A 45 13.37 6.22 9.74
CA VAL A 45 12.65 5.02 10.17
C VAL A 45 13.25 4.46 11.46
N GLY A 46 12.40 4.17 12.45
CA GLY A 46 12.80 3.74 13.78
C GLY A 46 13.15 4.88 14.74
N ASN A 47 13.00 6.13 14.33
CA ASN A 47 13.06 7.25 15.28
C ASN A 47 11.68 7.51 15.90
N ARG A 48 11.65 7.73 17.21
CA ARG A 48 10.48 8.29 17.89
C ARG A 48 10.57 9.80 17.82
N VAL A 49 9.52 10.42 17.29
CA VAL A 49 9.45 11.86 17.08
C VAL A 49 8.16 12.44 17.65
N ARG A 50 8.21 13.73 17.97
CA ARG A 50 7.03 14.56 18.22
C ARG A 50 6.78 15.41 16.98
N VAL A 51 5.55 15.37 16.49
CA VAL A 51 5.11 16.17 15.34
C VAL A 51 4.04 17.15 15.79
N THR A 52 4.24 18.41 15.46
CA THR A 52 3.26 19.49 15.63
C THR A 52 2.93 20.06 14.28
N GLY A 53 1.65 20.17 13.93
CA GLY A 53 1.18 20.67 12.64
C GLY A 53 -0.34 20.78 12.63
N THR A 54 -0.90 21.02 11.44
CA THR A 54 -2.35 21.07 11.24
C THR A 54 -2.83 19.74 10.67
N VAL A 55 -3.90 19.18 11.23
CA VAL A 55 -4.53 17.97 10.68
C VAL A 55 -5.48 18.37 9.56
N GLU A 56 -5.36 17.70 8.43
CA GLU A 56 -6.22 17.89 7.25
C GLU A 56 -6.71 16.55 6.71
N GLU A 57 -7.93 16.56 6.16
CA GLU A 57 -8.49 15.48 5.33
C GLU A 57 -8.23 15.83 3.87
N TYR A 58 -7.15 15.32 3.32
CA TYR A 58 -6.74 15.64 1.96
C TYR A 58 -7.41 14.75 0.93
N THR A 59 -8.09 15.34 -0.03
CA THR A 59 -8.60 14.65 -1.22
C THR A 59 -7.99 15.31 -2.47
N PRO A 60 -7.21 14.56 -3.29
CA PRO A 60 -6.63 15.11 -4.51
C PRO A 60 -7.70 15.67 -5.45
N SER A 61 -7.47 16.87 -5.96
CA SER A 61 -8.41 17.52 -6.89
C SER A 61 -8.61 16.74 -8.21
N ALA A 62 -7.61 15.97 -8.61
CA ALA A 62 -7.70 15.08 -9.78
C ALA A 62 -8.63 13.88 -9.55
N ASN A 63 -8.88 13.51 -8.30
CA ASN A 63 -9.70 12.36 -7.91
C ASN A 63 -10.69 12.77 -6.79
N PRO A 64 -11.63 13.68 -7.04
CA PRO A 64 -12.45 14.30 -6.00
C PRO A 64 -13.43 13.33 -5.32
N HIS A 65 -13.60 12.13 -5.88
CA HIS A 65 -14.53 11.11 -5.38
C HIS A 65 -13.84 10.00 -4.58
N GLN A 66 -12.52 10.01 -4.51
CA GLN A 66 -11.79 9.05 -3.69
C GLN A 66 -11.95 9.34 -2.19
N LEU A 67 -11.54 8.40 -1.35
CA LEU A 67 -11.41 8.62 0.09
C LEU A 67 -10.40 9.72 0.37
N ALA A 68 -10.58 10.45 1.45
CA ALA A 68 -9.58 11.40 1.92
C ALA A 68 -8.42 10.66 2.57
N ILE A 69 -7.29 11.30 2.66
CA ILE A 69 -6.13 10.84 3.41
C ILE A 69 -6.00 11.77 4.62
N THR A 70 -5.98 11.20 5.82
CA THR A 70 -5.71 11.99 7.02
C THR A 70 -4.22 12.32 7.08
N GLU A 71 -3.88 13.61 7.05
CA GLU A 71 -2.48 14.03 7.09
C GLU A 71 -2.21 15.20 8.04
N ILE A 72 -0.96 15.29 8.51
CA ILE A 72 -0.46 16.46 9.24
C ILE A 72 0.34 17.32 8.26
N VAL A 73 -0.13 18.53 8.01
CA VAL A 73 0.54 19.51 7.14
C VAL A 73 1.32 20.56 7.94
N THR A 74 2.26 21.23 7.29
CA THR A 74 3.15 22.25 7.91
C THR A 74 3.82 21.74 9.19
N PRO A 75 4.43 20.55 9.16
CA PRO A 75 4.91 19.91 10.38
C PRO A 75 6.19 20.54 10.92
N SER A 76 6.28 20.62 12.26
CA SER A 76 7.53 20.74 12.99
C SER A 76 7.84 19.38 13.61
N VAL A 77 9.05 18.88 13.39
CA VAL A 77 9.46 17.52 13.82
C VAL A 77 10.60 17.61 14.82
N GLU A 78 10.34 17.17 16.04
CA GLU A 78 11.31 17.05 17.13
C GLU A 78 11.68 15.59 17.33
N MET A 79 12.97 15.26 17.30
CA MET A 79 13.45 13.90 17.59
C MET A 79 13.48 13.67 19.10
N LEU A 80 12.87 12.61 19.57
CA LEU A 80 12.82 12.20 20.98
C LEU A 80 13.79 11.05 21.26
N GLU A 81 13.84 10.05 20.36
CA GLU A 81 14.65 8.84 20.56
C GLU A 81 15.00 8.24 19.20
N THR A 82 16.14 7.55 19.11
CA THR A 82 16.59 6.88 17.89
C THR A 82 16.66 5.37 18.07
N GLY A 83 16.46 4.61 16.98
CA GLY A 83 16.63 3.15 16.97
C GLY A 83 15.57 2.41 17.78
N VAL A 84 14.39 2.96 17.89
CA VAL A 84 13.23 2.30 18.53
C VAL A 84 12.71 1.20 17.62
N SER A 85 12.30 0.09 18.20
CA SER A 85 11.65 -1.01 17.46
C SER A 85 10.38 -0.51 16.79
N LEU A 86 10.18 -0.89 15.54
CA LEU A 86 8.95 -0.57 14.82
C LEU A 86 7.74 -1.25 15.48
N PRO A 87 6.56 -0.63 15.47
CA PRO A 87 5.32 -1.28 15.91
C PRO A 87 5.12 -2.61 15.17
N ALA A 88 4.52 -3.58 15.86
CA ALA A 88 4.18 -4.86 15.24
C ALA A 88 3.22 -4.63 14.06
N ALA A 89 3.44 -5.33 12.96
CA ALA A 89 2.52 -5.28 11.83
C ALA A 89 1.23 -6.06 12.15
N ILE A 90 0.09 -5.50 11.79
CA ILE A 90 -1.21 -6.16 11.91
C ILE A 90 -1.41 -7.06 10.69
N GLU A 91 -1.72 -8.33 10.91
CA GLU A 91 -1.96 -9.26 9.80
C GLU A 91 -3.35 -8.98 9.17
N LEU A 92 -3.34 -8.68 7.87
CA LEU A 92 -4.55 -8.58 7.07
C LEU A 92 -4.91 -9.97 6.54
N THR A 93 -6.15 -10.35 6.76
CA THR A 93 -6.71 -11.66 6.43
C THR A 93 -7.84 -11.56 5.41
N ALA A 94 -8.54 -12.66 5.17
CA ALA A 94 -9.74 -12.64 4.35
C ALA A 94 -10.87 -11.77 4.94
N ALA A 95 -10.83 -11.42 6.20
CA ALA A 95 -11.78 -10.47 6.80
C ALA A 95 -11.62 -9.05 6.23
N GLU A 96 -10.37 -8.67 5.91
CA GLU A 96 -10.02 -7.35 5.38
C GLU A 96 -9.81 -7.36 3.85
N LEU A 97 -9.23 -8.44 3.32
CA LEU A 97 -8.85 -8.58 1.90
C LEU A 97 -9.61 -9.71 1.19
N GLY A 98 -10.73 -10.15 1.72
CA GLY A 98 -11.57 -11.14 1.05
C GLY A 98 -12.62 -10.50 0.15
N PRO A 99 -13.23 -11.30 -0.76
CA PRO A 99 -14.29 -10.82 -1.65
C PRO A 99 -15.57 -10.31 -0.94
N ASP A 100 -15.74 -10.70 0.30
CA ASP A 100 -16.88 -10.30 1.13
C ASP A 100 -16.52 -9.19 2.14
N ALA A 101 -15.27 -8.69 2.11
CA ALA A 101 -14.84 -7.58 2.96
C ALA A 101 -15.61 -6.30 2.62
N LEU A 102 -15.99 -5.54 3.65
CA LEU A 102 -16.74 -4.32 3.46
C LEU A 102 -15.83 -3.18 2.98
N PRO A 103 -16.29 -2.34 2.03
CA PRO A 103 -15.61 -1.10 1.69
C PRO A 103 -15.40 -0.25 2.94
N GLY A 104 -14.19 0.32 3.07
CA GLY A 104 -13.81 1.11 4.24
C GLY A 104 -13.26 0.30 5.42
N THR A 105 -13.24 -1.03 5.37
CA THR A 105 -12.62 -1.85 6.42
C THR A 105 -11.13 -1.51 6.62
N LEU A 106 -10.45 -1.10 5.56
CA LEU A 106 -9.03 -0.77 5.60
C LEU A 106 -8.72 0.63 6.14
N GLU A 107 -9.71 1.53 6.24
CA GLU A 107 -9.55 2.88 6.79
C GLU A 107 -8.91 2.89 8.19
N ARG A 108 -9.34 1.96 9.04
CA ARG A 108 -8.81 1.82 10.39
C ARG A 108 -7.32 1.43 10.46
N PHE A 109 -6.72 1.10 9.34
CA PHE A 109 -5.31 0.74 9.22
C PHE A 109 -4.53 1.74 8.36
N GLU A 110 -5.14 2.85 7.96
CA GLU A 110 -4.47 3.87 7.17
C GLU A 110 -3.19 4.36 7.86
N GLY A 111 -2.07 4.32 7.15
CA GLY A 111 -0.76 4.70 7.68
C GLY A 111 -0.11 3.69 8.63
N MET A 112 -0.82 2.66 9.06
CA MET A 112 -0.28 1.65 9.98
C MET A 112 0.57 0.59 9.25
N ARG A 113 1.47 -0.02 10.00
CA ARG A 113 2.18 -1.21 9.53
C ARG A 113 1.24 -2.41 9.53
N VAL A 114 1.13 -3.03 8.38
CA VAL A 114 0.33 -4.24 8.16
C VAL A 114 1.19 -5.34 7.54
N SER A 115 0.69 -6.56 7.57
CA SER A 115 1.32 -7.70 6.92
C SER A 115 0.30 -8.54 6.16
N VAL A 116 0.76 -9.15 5.06
CA VAL A 116 0.05 -10.19 4.33
C VAL A 116 1.02 -11.35 4.18
N ALA A 117 0.70 -12.48 4.82
CA ALA A 117 1.61 -13.63 4.90
C ALA A 117 1.92 -14.19 3.50
N GLN A 118 0.88 -14.36 2.69
CA GLN A 118 0.99 -14.83 1.30
C GLN A 118 -0.04 -14.14 0.42
N ALA A 119 0.38 -13.82 -0.80
CA ALA A 119 -0.47 -13.25 -1.82
C ALA A 119 -0.09 -13.80 -3.20
N VAL A 120 -0.98 -13.63 -4.18
CA VAL A 120 -0.76 -14.02 -5.57
C VAL A 120 -0.90 -12.79 -6.46
N ALA A 121 0.10 -12.53 -7.29
CA ALA A 121 0.06 -11.44 -8.24
C ALA A 121 -0.94 -11.73 -9.37
N ILE A 122 -1.84 -10.78 -9.62
CA ILE A 122 -2.91 -10.94 -10.61
C ILE A 122 -2.58 -10.31 -11.95
N ALA A 123 -1.53 -9.49 -12.00
CA ALA A 123 -1.00 -8.87 -13.20
C ALA A 123 0.52 -8.69 -13.05
N PRO A 124 1.28 -8.56 -14.15
CA PRO A 124 2.68 -8.22 -14.07
C PRO A 124 2.85 -6.81 -13.49
N SER A 125 4.04 -6.54 -12.93
CA SER A 125 4.39 -5.18 -12.52
C SER A 125 4.36 -4.22 -13.72
N GLY A 126 3.93 -3.00 -13.48
CA GLY A 126 4.05 -1.91 -14.43
C GLY A 126 5.51 -1.57 -14.76
N GLY A 127 5.72 -0.73 -15.75
CA GLY A 127 7.08 -0.35 -16.11
C GLY A 127 7.22 0.22 -17.51
N SER A 128 8.43 0.18 -18.03
CA SER A 128 8.75 0.63 -19.37
C SER A 128 9.48 -0.47 -20.18
N LEU A 129 9.22 -0.49 -21.46
CA LEU A 129 9.86 -1.36 -22.44
C LEU A 129 10.63 -0.51 -23.48
N SER A 130 11.86 -0.87 -23.74
CA SER A 130 12.65 -0.32 -24.83
C SER A 130 12.93 -1.44 -25.86
N GLU A 131 12.12 -1.50 -26.90
CA GLU A 131 12.28 -2.49 -27.97
C GLU A 131 13.64 -2.35 -28.68
N ALA A 132 14.08 -1.11 -28.91
CA ALA A 132 15.35 -0.83 -29.58
C ALA A 132 16.56 -1.39 -28.83
N ASN A 133 16.48 -1.50 -27.51
CA ASN A 133 17.59 -1.99 -26.68
C ASN A 133 17.28 -3.38 -26.10
N ALA A 134 16.12 -3.97 -26.41
CA ALA A 134 15.64 -5.22 -25.81
C ALA A 134 15.72 -5.21 -24.27
N THR A 135 15.34 -4.09 -23.65
CA THR A 135 15.39 -3.92 -22.18
C THR A 135 14.02 -3.54 -21.63
N SER A 136 13.76 -3.96 -20.41
CA SER A 136 12.59 -3.54 -19.65
C SER A 136 12.99 -3.14 -18.24
N SER A 137 12.17 -2.28 -17.63
CA SER A 137 12.32 -1.92 -16.23
C SER A 137 10.97 -1.93 -15.54
N SER A 138 10.93 -2.50 -14.33
CA SER A 138 9.73 -2.43 -13.48
C SER A 138 9.65 -1.07 -12.78
N ASP A 139 8.43 -0.53 -12.63
CA ASP A 139 8.14 0.60 -11.75
C ASP A 139 7.87 0.17 -10.31
N GLY A 140 7.81 -1.15 -10.07
CA GLY A 140 7.56 -1.73 -8.76
C GLY A 140 6.09 -1.71 -8.32
N VAL A 141 5.15 -1.42 -9.24
CA VAL A 141 3.72 -1.40 -8.94
C VAL A 141 3.05 -2.64 -9.52
N PHE A 142 2.38 -3.40 -8.67
CA PHE A 142 1.60 -4.57 -9.07
C PHE A 142 0.42 -4.78 -8.11
N HIS A 143 -0.49 -5.66 -8.47
CA HIS A 143 -1.66 -5.96 -7.65
C HIS A 143 -1.66 -7.44 -7.25
N VAL A 144 -2.08 -7.67 -6.02
CA VAL A 144 -2.16 -9.00 -5.44
C VAL A 144 -3.53 -9.27 -4.84
N VAL A 145 -3.85 -10.55 -4.71
CA VAL A 145 -4.98 -11.07 -3.93
C VAL A 145 -4.49 -12.15 -2.98
N LEU A 146 -5.30 -12.48 -1.98
CA LEU A 146 -5.01 -13.63 -1.13
C LEU A 146 -5.10 -14.93 -1.94
N PRO A 147 -4.34 -15.99 -1.56
CA PRO A 147 -4.44 -17.29 -2.20
C PRO A 147 -5.89 -17.81 -2.19
N GLY A 148 -6.33 -18.40 -3.30
CA GLY A 148 -7.65 -19.00 -3.43
C GLY A 148 -8.78 -18.04 -3.76
N VAL A 149 -8.52 -16.74 -3.89
CA VAL A 149 -9.53 -15.78 -4.39
C VAL A 149 -9.88 -16.12 -5.83
N ALA A 150 -11.14 -16.48 -6.05
CA ALA A 150 -11.66 -16.77 -7.37
C ALA A 150 -12.05 -15.49 -8.09
N ARG A 151 -11.65 -15.35 -9.36
CA ARG A 151 -12.01 -14.21 -10.22
C ARG A 151 -11.57 -12.86 -9.67
N PRO A 152 -10.26 -12.69 -9.43
CA PRO A 152 -9.70 -11.43 -8.90
C PRO A 152 -9.87 -10.24 -9.85
N PHE A 153 -10.19 -10.50 -11.12
CA PHE A 153 -10.56 -9.48 -12.08
C PHE A 153 -12.07 -9.45 -12.24
N ARG A 154 -12.67 -8.34 -11.91
CA ARG A 154 -14.07 -8.07 -12.19
C ARG A 154 -14.19 -7.05 -13.30
N GLU A 155 -14.97 -7.41 -14.30
CA GLU A 155 -15.31 -6.47 -15.36
C GLU A 155 -16.45 -5.55 -14.91
N ALA A 156 -16.40 -4.32 -15.37
CA ALA A 156 -17.47 -3.38 -15.14
C ALA A 156 -18.82 -3.95 -15.63
N GLY A 157 -19.86 -3.85 -14.82
CA GLY A 157 -21.21 -4.33 -15.15
C GLY A 157 -21.51 -5.79 -14.80
N ILE A 158 -20.53 -6.57 -14.36
CA ILE A 158 -20.81 -7.86 -13.73
C ILE A 158 -21.36 -7.60 -12.34
N ALA A 159 -22.39 -8.39 -11.91
CA ALA A 159 -22.99 -8.28 -10.59
C ALA A 159 -21.90 -8.29 -9.50
N VAL A 160 -21.71 -7.17 -8.88
CA VAL A 160 -20.65 -6.90 -7.94
C VAL A 160 -21.26 -6.93 -6.56
N ARG A 161 -20.71 -7.73 -5.66
CA ARG A 161 -21.19 -7.83 -4.28
C ARG A 161 -20.85 -6.62 -3.43
N ASP A 162 -19.90 -5.85 -3.88
CA ASP A 162 -19.32 -4.69 -3.21
C ASP A 162 -20.11 -3.39 -3.41
N ALA A 163 -21.34 -3.47 -3.86
CA ALA A 163 -22.26 -2.33 -3.93
C ALA A 163 -22.74 -1.87 -2.55
N ILE A 164 -21.89 -1.93 -1.57
CA ILE A 164 -22.22 -1.71 -0.19
C ILE A 164 -21.87 -0.28 0.18
N SER A 165 -22.53 0.21 1.19
CA SER A 165 -22.48 1.57 1.69
C SER A 165 -21.11 2.21 1.62
N LEU A 166 -20.94 3.12 0.69
CA LEU A 166 -19.79 4.01 0.68
C LEU A 166 -19.93 5.04 1.80
N PRO A 167 -18.84 5.55 2.34
CA PRO A 167 -18.87 6.68 3.27
C PRO A 167 -19.67 7.85 2.68
N ALA A 168 -20.43 8.53 3.51
CA ALA A 168 -21.29 9.63 3.07
C ALA A 168 -20.50 10.68 2.26
N GLY A 169 -21.02 11.05 1.10
CA GLY A 169 -20.41 12.03 0.21
C GLY A 169 -19.26 11.53 -0.65
N LYS A 170 -18.93 10.23 -0.61
CA LYS A 170 -17.92 9.60 -1.47
C LYS A 170 -18.58 8.73 -2.52
N ASN A 171 -18.04 8.75 -3.74
CA ASN A 171 -18.51 7.93 -4.85
C ASN A 171 -17.34 7.49 -5.72
N PRO A 172 -16.42 6.68 -5.18
CA PRO A 172 -15.31 6.15 -5.97
C PRO A 172 -15.83 5.31 -7.15
N PRO A 173 -15.05 5.17 -8.22
CA PRO A 173 -15.42 4.31 -9.35
C PRO A 173 -15.70 2.89 -8.88
N ARG A 174 -16.91 2.39 -9.13
CA ARG A 174 -17.39 1.14 -8.54
C ARG A 174 -16.71 -0.14 -9.00
N PHE A 175 -15.92 -0.11 -10.07
CA PHE A 175 -15.14 -1.29 -10.46
C PHE A 175 -13.83 -1.44 -9.67
N ASP A 176 -13.50 -0.50 -8.80
CA ASP A 176 -12.32 -0.52 -7.94
C ASP A 176 -12.65 -0.65 -6.46
N THR A 177 -13.93 -0.95 -6.13
CA THR A 177 -14.32 -1.16 -4.73
C THR A 177 -14.01 -2.57 -4.23
N ASN A 178 -13.35 -3.40 -5.04
CA ASN A 178 -12.93 -4.75 -4.67
C ASN A 178 -11.76 -4.70 -3.71
N GLN A 179 -12.03 -4.87 -2.43
CA GLN A 179 -11.03 -4.85 -1.36
C GLN A 179 -10.06 -6.03 -1.42
N GLU A 180 -10.46 -7.12 -2.10
CA GLU A 180 -9.60 -8.28 -2.31
C GLU A 180 -8.36 -7.95 -3.16
N ARG A 181 -8.38 -6.84 -3.89
CA ARG A 181 -7.28 -6.42 -4.73
C ARG A 181 -6.42 -5.36 -4.05
N LEU A 182 -5.33 -5.78 -3.48
CA LEU A 182 -4.36 -4.89 -2.86
C LEU A 182 -3.28 -4.47 -3.87
N MET A 183 -3.05 -3.18 -4.01
CA MET A 183 -1.88 -2.68 -4.73
C MET A 183 -0.62 -2.87 -3.87
N VAL A 184 0.48 -3.25 -4.50
CA VAL A 184 1.81 -3.22 -3.87
C VAL A 184 2.66 -2.20 -4.61
N ARG A 185 3.24 -1.26 -3.88
CA ARG A 185 4.15 -0.23 -4.40
C ARG A 185 5.53 -0.47 -3.82
N SER A 186 6.25 -1.45 -4.39
CA SER A 186 7.54 -1.89 -3.85
C SER A 186 8.63 -0.81 -3.89
N ARG A 187 8.45 0.21 -4.71
CA ARG A 187 9.31 1.41 -4.76
C ARG A 187 8.71 2.61 -4.00
N GLY A 188 7.67 2.42 -3.21
CA GLY A 188 6.94 3.52 -2.54
C GLY A 188 7.71 4.21 -1.43
N GLN A 189 8.76 3.60 -0.92
CA GLN A 189 9.61 4.14 0.14
C GLN A 189 10.99 4.56 -0.37
N VAL A 190 11.60 5.53 0.31
CA VAL A 190 12.99 5.93 0.04
C VAL A 190 13.95 4.76 0.30
N GLY A 191 14.80 4.47 -0.68
CA GLY A 191 15.77 3.36 -0.61
C GLY A 191 15.21 2.01 -1.06
N ALA A 192 13.92 1.91 -1.36
CA ALA A 192 13.32 0.68 -1.86
C ALA A 192 13.70 0.39 -3.32
N VAL A 193 13.79 -0.88 -3.65
CA VAL A 193 14.10 -1.37 -5.00
C VAL A 193 12.80 -1.86 -5.65
N PRO A 194 12.52 -1.50 -6.92
CA PRO A 194 11.33 -1.99 -7.60
C PRO A 194 11.41 -3.50 -7.82
N LEU A 195 10.38 -4.20 -7.39
CA LEU A 195 10.22 -5.63 -7.67
C LEU A 195 9.69 -5.81 -9.09
N SER A 196 10.20 -6.82 -9.79
CA SER A 196 9.64 -7.28 -11.05
C SER A 196 8.82 -8.53 -10.77
N VAL A 197 7.54 -8.48 -11.11
CA VAL A 197 6.57 -9.52 -10.77
C VAL A 197 5.78 -9.89 -12.01
N ASP A 198 5.62 -11.18 -12.25
CA ASP A 198 4.78 -11.70 -13.33
C ASP A 198 3.41 -12.15 -12.80
N THR A 199 2.42 -12.26 -13.67
CA THR A 199 1.10 -12.79 -13.32
C THR A 199 1.20 -14.19 -12.73
N GLY A 200 0.52 -14.45 -11.63
CA GLY A 200 0.53 -15.74 -10.94
C GLY A 200 1.74 -15.96 -10.04
N ALA A 201 2.64 -14.99 -9.92
CA ALA A 201 3.73 -15.08 -8.95
C ALA A 201 3.19 -15.11 -7.52
N GLU A 202 3.80 -15.95 -6.70
CA GLU A 202 3.56 -15.96 -5.26
C GLU A 202 4.42 -14.88 -4.59
N VAL A 203 3.81 -14.10 -3.73
CA VAL A 203 4.45 -13.02 -2.97
C VAL A 203 4.28 -13.31 -1.50
N ALA A 204 5.37 -13.60 -0.82
CA ALA A 204 5.38 -13.98 0.59
C ALA A 204 6.06 -12.93 1.46
N GLY A 205 5.55 -12.75 2.68
CA GLY A 205 6.15 -11.86 3.67
C GLY A 205 5.99 -10.38 3.31
N LEU A 206 4.87 -10.00 2.74
CA LEU A 206 4.53 -8.58 2.57
C LEU A 206 4.34 -7.95 3.96
N ILE A 207 5.24 -7.07 4.35
CA ILE A 207 5.16 -6.26 5.57
C ILE A 207 5.46 -4.83 5.17
N GLY A 208 4.66 -3.87 5.62
CA GLY A 208 4.88 -2.47 5.29
C GLY A 208 3.73 -1.58 5.71
N VAL A 209 3.74 -0.35 5.26
CA VAL A 209 2.71 0.63 5.59
C VAL A 209 1.58 0.58 4.58
N LEU A 210 0.34 0.61 5.07
CA LEU A 210 -0.86 0.71 4.24
C LEU A 210 -1.17 2.18 3.97
N GLU A 211 -1.35 2.55 2.71
CA GLU A 211 -1.79 3.88 2.31
C GLU A 211 -2.98 3.80 1.36
N TYR A 212 -3.78 4.87 1.31
CA TYR A 212 -4.74 5.04 0.24
C TYR A 212 -4.12 5.88 -0.87
N PHE A 213 -4.02 5.33 -2.08
CA PHE A 213 -3.31 5.96 -3.19
C PHE A 213 -4.06 5.77 -4.51
N ALA A 214 -4.32 6.87 -5.21
CA ALA A 214 -4.94 6.87 -6.55
C ALA A 214 -6.25 6.07 -6.63
N GLY A 215 -7.08 6.14 -5.58
CA GLY A 215 -8.38 5.48 -5.54
C GLY A 215 -8.36 4.02 -5.08
N THR A 216 -7.23 3.51 -4.58
CA THR A 216 -7.11 2.13 -4.10
C THR A 216 -6.20 2.04 -2.88
N TRP A 217 -6.34 0.97 -2.10
CA TRP A 217 -5.43 0.66 -1.02
C TRP A 217 -4.12 0.10 -1.54
N ALA A 218 -3.02 0.58 -1.02
CA ALA A 218 -1.68 0.21 -1.42
C ALA A 218 -0.80 -0.10 -0.21
N LEU A 219 -0.01 -1.16 -0.31
CA LEU A 219 1.01 -1.51 0.67
C LEU A 219 2.38 -1.06 0.15
N LEU A 220 3.10 -0.33 1.00
CA LEU A 220 4.49 0.07 0.77
C LEU A 220 5.40 -0.87 1.58
N PRO A 221 6.02 -1.87 0.97
CA PRO A 221 6.84 -2.83 1.70
C PRO A 221 8.00 -2.17 2.45
N ASP A 222 8.29 -2.69 3.64
CA ASP A 222 9.45 -2.28 4.43
C ASP A 222 10.74 -2.51 3.64
N VAL A 223 11.60 -1.50 3.60
CA VAL A 223 12.87 -1.56 2.85
C VAL A 223 13.83 -2.59 3.41
N ALA A 224 13.83 -2.76 4.75
CA ALA A 224 14.73 -3.69 5.42
C ALA A 224 14.30 -5.17 5.27
N THR A 225 13.01 -5.42 5.01
CA THR A 225 12.44 -6.77 4.89
C THR A 225 11.58 -6.87 3.63
N PRO A 226 12.18 -6.79 2.43
CA PRO A 226 11.42 -6.88 1.18
C PRO A 226 10.76 -8.26 1.06
N PRO A 227 9.55 -8.33 0.47
CA PRO A 227 8.87 -9.60 0.25
C PRO A 227 9.64 -10.50 -0.72
N THR A 228 9.40 -11.80 -0.60
CA THR A 228 9.92 -12.80 -1.53
C THR A 228 8.92 -13.02 -2.66
N VAL A 229 9.40 -12.98 -3.90
CA VAL A 229 8.60 -13.26 -5.10
C VAL A 229 9.08 -14.54 -5.75
N THR A 230 8.17 -15.50 -6.00
CA THR A 230 8.49 -16.80 -6.61
C THR A 230 7.47 -17.17 -7.67
N GLY A 231 7.90 -17.90 -8.69
CA GLY A 231 7.02 -18.38 -9.76
C GLY A 231 6.50 -17.28 -10.70
N GLY A 232 5.36 -17.53 -11.30
CA GLY A 232 4.64 -16.59 -12.18
C GLY A 232 5.16 -16.52 -13.62
N ARG A 233 6.39 -16.91 -13.87
CA ARG A 233 6.91 -16.88 -15.23
C ARG A 233 6.30 -18.02 -16.05
N LEU A 234 5.57 -17.67 -17.10
CA LEU A 234 5.09 -18.64 -18.06
C LEU A 234 6.30 -19.31 -18.75
N PRO A 235 6.24 -20.63 -19.02
CA PRO A 235 7.27 -21.29 -19.80
C PRO A 235 7.35 -20.64 -21.19
N GLU A 236 8.56 -20.55 -21.73
CA GLU A 236 8.73 -20.08 -23.11
C GLU A 236 7.86 -20.94 -24.05
N ALA A 237 7.15 -20.28 -24.95
CA ALA A 237 6.43 -20.97 -26.00
C ALA A 237 7.44 -21.79 -26.82
N VAL A 238 7.31 -23.10 -26.77
CA VAL A 238 8.10 -23.96 -27.64
C VAL A 238 7.58 -23.74 -29.04
N ASN A 239 8.43 -23.20 -29.93
CA ASN A 239 8.12 -23.09 -31.32
C ASN A 239 8.13 -24.51 -31.90
N ASP A 240 6.96 -25.13 -32.01
CA ASP A 240 6.84 -26.42 -32.68
C ASP A 240 6.98 -26.18 -34.17
N ALA A 241 8.17 -26.44 -34.69
CA ALA A 241 8.51 -26.34 -36.10
C ALA A 241 7.90 -27.45 -36.97
N SER A 242 6.92 -28.18 -36.45
CA SER A 242 6.25 -29.29 -37.15
C SER A 242 4.93 -28.92 -37.84
N TYR A 243 4.73 -27.63 -38.18
CA TYR A 243 3.67 -27.23 -39.10
C TYR A 243 4.15 -27.19 -40.55
#